data_7421b0f23ed6d51d0cff4f95c7e77408
#
_entry.id   7421b0f23ed6d51d0cff4f95c7e77408
#
_cell.length_a   1.000
_cell.length_b   1.000
_cell.length_c   1.000
_cell.angle_alpha   90.00
_cell.angle_beta   90.00
_cell.angle_gamma   90.00
#
_symmetry.space_group_name_H-M   'P 1'
#
loop_
_entity.id
_entity.type
_entity.pdbx_description
1 polymer ?
#
loop_
_entity_poly.entity_id
_entity_poly.type
_entity_poly.pdbx_seq_one_letter_code
_entity_poly.pdbx_strand_id
1 'polypeptide(L)'
;FIVINLGTNDRGGFYQEPWIDPVSGNEYKMHLADNGKPSVEDGKKITDGVNRFLSVVRKNNPCAKIIWATGMMCIPEVMPFINDGIEEYKNAFQDKNIFTLEFESMDIEQTDEDKGSRAHPGPLTHKLAAEKLCKFINSLR
;
A
#
# COMPACT_ATOMS: atom_id res chain seq x y z
N PHE A 1 -3.76 -6.33 -16.94
CA PHE A 1 -3.14 -5.64 -15.81
C PHE A 1 -4.10 -5.53 -14.64
N ILE A 2 -3.57 -5.64 -13.42
CA ILE A 2 -4.27 -5.32 -12.17
C ILE A 2 -3.41 -4.29 -11.44
N VAL A 3 -4.01 -3.18 -11.04
CA VAL A 3 -3.34 -2.15 -10.24
C VAL A 3 -3.93 -2.19 -8.84
N ILE A 4 -3.05 -2.35 -7.84
CA ILE A 4 -3.38 -2.36 -6.42
C ILE A 4 -2.80 -1.08 -5.82
N ASN A 5 -3.65 -0.27 -5.18
CA ASN A 5 -3.21 0.92 -4.44
C ASN A 5 -3.77 0.84 -3.02
N LEU A 6 -3.05 0.14 -2.17
CA LEU A 6 -3.41 -0.12 -0.77
C LEU A 6 -2.22 0.17 0.16
N GLY A 7 -2.50 0.39 1.44
CA GLY A 7 -1.50 0.62 2.50
C GLY A 7 -1.71 1.93 3.27
N THR A 8 -2.35 2.94 2.66
CA THR A 8 -2.54 4.25 3.31
C THR A 8 -3.38 4.14 4.58
N ASN A 9 -4.48 3.40 4.55
CA ASN A 9 -5.34 3.22 5.72
C ASN A 9 -4.70 2.31 6.78
N ASP A 10 -3.84 1.38 6.36
CA ASP A 10 -3.08 0.54 7.30
C ASP A 10 -2.13 1.42 8.13
N ARG A 11 -1.48 2.41 7.51
CA ARG A 11 -0.72 3.43 8.25
C ARG A 11 -1.59 4.15 9.29
N GLY A 12 -2.81 4.53 8.92
CA GLY A 12 -3.77 5.17 9.83
C GLY A 12 -4.02 4.37 11.10
N GLY A 13 -4.01 3.05 11.02
CA GLY A 13 -4.23 2.15 12.16
C GLY A 13 -3.24 2.32 13.31
N PHE A 14 -2.03 2.85 13.05
CA PHE A 14 -1.05 3.13 14.10
C PHE A 14 -1.38 4.38 14.93
N TYR A 15 -2.15 5.31 14.37
CA TYR A 15 -2.40 6.65 14.94
C TYR A 15 -3.84 6.86 15.39
N GLN A 16 -4.73 5.90 15.09
CA GLN A 16 -6.14 5.97 15.49
C GLN A 16 -6.36 5.32 16.86
N GLU A 17 -7.46 5.69 17.52
CA GLU A 17 -7.91 4.98 18.72
C GLU A 17 -8.21 3.51 18.39
N PRO A 18 -8.07 2.61 19.40
CA PRO A 18 -8.42 1.22 19.22
C PRO A 18 -9.86 1.05 18.75
N TRP A 19 -10.05 0.16 17.78
CA TRP A 19 -11.39 -0.26 17.38
C TRP A 19 -11.80 -1.50 18.16
N ILE A 20 -12.95 -1.43 18.79
CA ILE A 20 -13.52 -2.56 19.54
C ILE A 20 -14.60 -3.18 18.66
N ASP A 21 -14.44 -4.46 18.33
CA ASP A 21 -15.43 -5.23 17.61
C ASP A 21 -16.72 -5.34 18.44
N PRO A 22 -17.86 -4.81 17.98
CA PRO A 22 -19.09 -4.81 18.75
C PRO A 22 -19.69 -6.21 18.97
N VAL A 23 -19.24 -7.22 18.24
CA VAL A 23 -19.74 -8.59 18.32
C VAL A 23 -18.90 -9.43 19.28
N SER A 24 -17.58 -9.40 19.09
CA SER A 24 -16.64 -10.23 19.91
C SER A 24 -16.10 -9.50 21.13
N GLY A 25 -16.18 -8.17 21.19
CA GLY A 25 -15.54 -7.34 22.19
C GLY A 25 -14.00 -7.25 22.07
N ASN A 26 -13.42 -7.84 21.02
CA ASN A 26 -11.99 -7.79 20.82
C ASN A 26 -11.55 -6.38 20.42
N GLU A 27 -10.44 -5.97 21.00
CA GLU A 27 -9.76 -4.71 20.65
C GLU A 27 -8.77 -4.94 19.51
N TYR A 28 -8.81 -4.05 18.51
CA TYR A 28 -7.89 -4.01 17.38
C TYR A 28 -7.16 -2.68 17.36
N LYS A 29 -5.87 -2.73 17.51
CA LYS A 29 -4.93 -1.59 17.47
C LYS A 29 -3.64 -2.04 16.81
N MET A 30 -3.06 -1.18 15.99
CA MET A 30 -1.69 -1.33 15.51
C MET A 30 -0.75 -0.50 16.39
N HIS A 31 0.44 -1.04 16.69
CA HIS A 31 1.35 -0.45 17.67
C HIS A 31 2.68 -0.07 17.02
N LEU A 32 3.15 1.14 17.35
CA LEU A 32 4.52 1.53 17.10
C LEU A 32 5.39 1.14 18.31
N ALA A 33 6.58 0.65 18.03
CA ALA A 33 7.63 0.48 19.04
C ALA A 33 8.24 1.85 19.41
N ASP A 34 9.08 1.89 20.46
CA ASP A 34 9.71 3.12 20.97
C ASP A 34 10.52 3.89 19.91
N ASN A 35 10.99 3.23 18.87
CA ASN A 35 11.72 3.80 17.76
C ASN A 35 10.81 4.38 16.64
N GLY A 36 9.50 4.45 16.86
CA GLY A 36 8.52 4.95 15.90
C GLY A 36 8.23 4.02 14.71
N LYS A 37 8.77 2.79 14.70
CA LYS A 37 8.47 1.78 13.69
C LYS A 37 7.36 0.86 14.17
N PRO A 38 6.63 0.19 13.25
CA PRO A 38 5.68 -0.85 13.62
C PRO A 38 6.31 -1.90 14.53
N SER A 39 5.54 -2.41 15.48
CA SER A 39 5.95 -3.58 16.25
C SER A 39 6.25 -4.74 15.30
N VAL A 40 7.12 -5.67 15.71
CA VAL A 40 7.45 -6.85 14.90
C VAL A 40 6.20 -7.66 14.56
N GLU A 41 5.28 -7.77 15.52
CA GLU A 41 4.02 -8.49 15.33
C GLU A 41 3.12 -7.80 14.29
N ASP A 42 2.94 -6.48 14.39
CA ASP A 42 2.07 -5.76 13.48
C ASP A 42 2.70 -5.63 12.08
N GLY A 43 4.03 -5.47 12.01
CA GLY A 43 4.75 -5.55 10.75
C GLY A 43 4.52 -6.90 10.05
N LYS A 44 4.60 -8.00 10.81
CA LYS A 44 4.31 -9.33 10.27
C LYS A 44 2.87 -9.49 9.81
N LYS A 45 1.89 -8.92 10.51
CA LYS A 45 0.48 -8.94 10.07
C LYS A 45 0.31 -8.28 8.70
N ILE A 46 1.03 -7.16 8.46
CA ILE A 46 1.00 -6.48 7.15
C ILE A 46 1.61 -7.39 6.08
N THR A 47 2.81 -7.91 6.30
CA THR A 47 3.50 -8.83 5.37
C THR A 47 2.64 -10.04 5.02
N ASP A 48 2.10 -10.73 6.05
CA ASP A 48 1.21 -11.89 5.87
C ASP A 48 -0.09 -11.50 5.13
N GLY A 49 -0.61 -10.30 5.41
CA GLY A 49 -1.79 -9.74 4.73
C GLY A 49 -1.55 -9.55 3.23
N VAL A 50 -0.42 -8.98 2.86
CA VAL A 50 0.01 -8.81 1.45
C VAL A 50 0.12 -10.16 0.76
N ASN A 51 0.76 -11.15 1.39
CA ASN A 51 0.91 -12.51 0.86
C ASN A 51 -0.46 -13.17 0.59
N ARG A 52 -1.37 -13.12 1.56
CA ARG A 52 -2.73 -13.68 1.41
C ARG A 52 -3.51 -12.97 0.30
N PHE A 53 -3.42 -11.64 0.25
CA PHE A 53 -4.11 -10.85 -0.76
C PHE A 53 -3.61 -11.18 -2.17
N LEU A 54 -2.29 -11.20 -2.37
CA LEU A 54 -1.69 -11.59 -3.66
C LEU A 54 -2.08 -13.00 -4.08
N SER A 55 -2.17 -13.95 -3.13
CA SER A 55 -2.63 -15.31 -3.41
C SER A 55 -4.04 -15.34 -3.97
N VAL A 56 -4.96 -14.55 -3.38
CA VAL A 56 -6.35 -14.43 -3.86
C VAL A 56 -6.41 -13.77 -5.23
N VAL A 57 -5.68 -12.67 -5.41
CA VAL A 57 -5.63 -11.94 -6.69
C VAL A 57 -5.08 -12.85 -7.79
N ARG A 58 -3.97 -13.54 -7.55
CA ARG A 58 -3.33 -14.43 -8.54
C ARG A 58 -4.20 -15.63 -8.88
N LYS A 59 -4.83 -16.24 -7.88
CA LYS A 59 -5.76 -17.37 -8.11
C LYS A 59 -6.88 -17.01 -9.08
N ASN A 60 -7.42 -15.80 -8.96
CA ASN A 60 -8.53 -15.34 -9.81
C ASN A 60 -8.06 -14.70 -11.13
N ASN A 61 -6.77 -14.41 -11.27
CA ASN A 61 -6.19 -13.72 -12.44
C ASN A 61 -4.82 -14.33 -12.78
N PRO A 62 -4.77 -15.59 -13.25
CA PRO A 62 -3.52 -16.35 -13.36
C PRO A 62 -2.49 -15.75 -14.32
N CYS A 63 -2.92 -15.02 -15.34
CA CYS A 63 -2.05 -14.45 -16.37
C CYS A 63 -1.86 -12.93 -16.24
N ALA A 64 -2.44 -12.27 -15.23
CA ALA A 64 -2.35 -10.82 -15.12
C ALA A 64 -0.95 -10.36 -14.71
N LYS A 65 -0.51 -9.23 -15.29
CA LYS A 65 0.57 -8.44 -14.69
C LYS A 65 -0.03 -7.62 -13.54
N ILE A 66 0.48 -7.82 -12.33
CA ILE A 66 0.01 -7.14 -11.11
C ILE A 66 0.98 -6.02 -10.78
N ILE A 67 0.48 -4.83 -10.55
CA ILE A 67 1.26 -3.65 -10.17
C ILE A 67 0.77 -3.20 -8.80
N TRP A 68 1.63 -3.29 -7.78
CA TRP A 68 1.36 -2.67 -6.49
C TRP A 68 1.89 -1.25 -6.53
N ALA A 69 0.97 -0.30 -6.58
CA ALA A 69 1.27 1.11 -6.69
C ALA A 69 1.11 1.78 -5.32
N THR A 70 2.11 2.52 -4.88
CA THR A 70 2.14 3.24 -3.61
C THR A 70 2.56 4.69 -3.82
N GLY A 71 2.51 5.49 -2.79
CA GLY A 71 2.80 6.93 -2.88
C GLY A 71 1.53 7.76 -2.98
N MET A 72 1.61 8.96 -3.50
CA MET A 72 0.67 10.07 -3.37
C MET A 72 0.50 10.53 -1.91
N MET A 73 0.25 9.61 -0.99
CA MET A 73 0.32 9.83 0.46
C MET A 73 1.48 9.02 1.03
N CYS A 74 2.32 9.67 1.84
CA CYS A 74 3.50 9.04 2.42
C CYS A 74 3.09 7.99 3.47
N ILE A 75 3.62 6.77 3.36
CA ILE A 75 3.34 5.65 4.25
C ILE A 75 4.61 4.93 4.70
N PRO A 76 5.62 5.66 5.24
CA PRO A 76 6.94 5.09 5.51
C PRO A 76 6.92 3.96 6.54
N GLU A 77 5.93 3.93 7.42
CA GLU A 77 5.81 2.91 8.46
C GLU A 77 5.42 1.54 7.87
N VAL A 78 4.58 1.52 6.84
CA VAL A 78 4.04 0.26 6.28
C VAL A 78 4.76 -0.19 5.01
N MET A 79 5.40 0.71 4.29
CA MET A 79 6.09 0.40 3.01
C MET A 79 7.07 -0.76 3.09
N PRO A 80 7.98 -0.82 4.09
CA PRO A 80 8.92 -1.94 4.18
C PRO A 80 8.21 -3.30 4.22
N PHE A 81 7.15 -3.42 5.03
CA PHE A 81 6.42 -4.67 5.21
C PHE A 81 5.57 -5.05 3.99
N ILE A 82 5.06 -4.04 3.25
CA ILE A 82 4.39 -4.29 1.97
C ILE A 82 5.40 -4.85 0.98
N ASN A 83 6.58 -4.23 0.87
CA ASN A 83 7.63 -4.69 -0.04
C ASN A 83 8.12 -6.09 0.34
N ASP A 84 8.34 -6.35 1.63
CA ASP A 84 8.73 -7.68 2.12
C ASP A 84 7.68 -8.74 1.72
N GLY A 85 6.40 -8.45 1.92
CA GLY A 85 5.31 -9.37 1.55
C GLY A 85 5.24 -9.62 0.04
N ILE A 86 5.48 -8.60 -0.78
CA ILE A 86 5.55 -8.76 -2.24
C ILE A 86 6.73 -9.64 -2.64
N GLU A 87 7.93 -9.37 -2.10
CA GLU A 87 9.13 -10.13 -2.44
C GLU A 87 9.07 -11.58 -1.91
N GLU A 88 8.56 -11.79 -0.69
CA GLU A 88 8.31 -13.14 -0.17
C GLU A 88 7.39 -13.93 -1.11
N TYR A 89 6.27 -13.32 -1.53
CA TYR A 89 5.33 -13.95 -2.45
C TYR A 89 5.99 -14.29 -3.80
N LYS A 90 6.66 -13.33 -4.42
CA LYS A 90 7.37 -13.51 -5.69
C LYS A 90 8.38 -14.66 -5.62
N ASN A 91 9.14 -14.72 -4.53
CA ASN A 91 10.15 -15.76 -4.32
C ASN A 91 9.52 -17.14 -4.09
N ALA A 92 8.48 -17.23 -3.27
CA ALA A 92 7.79 -18.49 -2.97
C ALA A 92 7.14 -19.13 -4.21
N PHE A 93 6.56 -18.32 -5.08
CA PHE A 93 5.82 -18.78 -6.25
C PHE A 93 6.55 -18.56 -7.58
N GLN A 94 7.78 -18.01 -7.55
CA GLN A 94 8.56 -17.62 -8.73
C GLN A 94 7.77 -16.73 -9.70
N ASP A 95 6.91 -15.87 -9.15
CA ASP A 95 6.00 -15.01 -9.91
C ASP A 95 6.73 -13.75 -10.42
N LYS A 96 7.07 -13.76 -11.70
CA LYS A 96 7.75 -12.65 -12.39
C LYS A 96 6.80 -11.56 -12.89
N ASN A 97 5.49 -11.74 -12.72
CA ASN A 97 4.48 -10.81 -13.20
C ASN A 97 3.89 -9.92 -12.08
N ILE A 98 4.65 -9.72 -11.01
CA ILE A 98 4.33 -8.76 -9.94
C ILE A 98 5.38 -7.66 -9.93
N PHE A 99 4.93 -6.43 -9.97
CA PHE A 99 5.74 -5.22 -10.08
C PHE A 99 5.34 -4.23 -8.98
N THR A 100 6.27 -3.40 -8.56
CA THR A 100 6.01 -2.27 -7.67
C THR A 100 6.15 -0.96 -8.44
N LEU A 101 5.33 0.03 -8.11
CA LEU A 101 5.40 1.38 -8.65
C LEU A 101 5.18 2.37 -7.52
N GLU A 102 6.13 3.27 -7.31
CA GLU A 102 5.98 4.36 -6.35
C GLU A 102 5.62 5.65 -7.08
N PHE A 103 4.52 6.29 -6.65
CA PHE A 103 4.14 7.63 -7.11
C PHE A 103 4.90 8.69 -6.32
N GLU A 104 5.02 9.89 -6.88
CA GLU A 104 5.54 11.04 -6.15
C GLU A 104 4.60 11.37 -4.97
N SER A 105 5.21 11.68 -3.82
CA SER A 105 4.43 12.08 -2.66
C SER A 105 3.86 13.49 -2.85
N MET A 106 2.61 13.67 -2.43
CA MET A 106 1.96 14.97 -2.35
C MET A 106 2.53 15.89 -1.25
N ASP A 107 3.37 15.38 -0.37
CA ASP A 107 3.93 16.14 0.77
C ASP A 107 4.97 17.18 0.35
N ILE A 108 5.37 17.17 -0.93
CA ILE A 108 6.28 18.15 -1.47
C ILE A 108 5.47 19.38 -1.88
N GLU A 109 5.40 20.37 -1.01
CA GLU A 109 4.84 21.71 -1.26
C GLU A 109 3.50 21.69 -2.00
N GLN A 110 2.45 21.18 -1.35
CA GLN A 110 1.10 21.34 -1.88
C GLN A 110 0.77 22.81 -2.01
N THR A 111 0.64 23.27 -3.22
CA THR A 111 -0.06 24.53 -3.46
C THR A 111 -1.52 24.36 -3.07
N ASP A 112 -2.17 25.43 -2.64
CA ASP A 112 -3.61 25.36 -2.31
C ASP A 112 -4.47 24.83 -3.46
N GLU A 113 -3.97 24.92 -4.68
CA GLU A 113 -4.58 24.42 -5.91
C GLU A 113 -4.61 22.87 -6.04
N ASP A 114 -3.71 22.17 -5.33
CA ASP A 114 -3.64 20.69 -5.39
C ASP A 114 -4.13 19.99 -4.11
N LYS A 115 -4.78 20.73 -3.21
CA LYS A 115 -5.40 20.13 -2.03
C LYS A 115 -6.76 19.54 -2.36
N GLY A 116 -6.86 18.25 -2.18
CA GLY A 116 -8.14 17.55 -2.15
C GLY A 116 -8.86 17.71 -0.80
N SER A 117 -10.04 17.13 -0.68
CA SER A 117 -10.79 17.14 0.57
C SER A 117 -10.03 16.42 1.69
N ARG A 118 -10.02 17.00 2.89
CA ARG A 118 -9.44 16.39 4.09
C ARG A 118 -7.96 15.98 3.94
N ALA A 119 -7.15 16.82 3.33
CA ALA A 119 -5.74 16.56 3.08
C ALA A 119 -5.45 15.32 2.20
N HIS A 120 -6.38 14.96 1.32
CA HIS A 120 -6.14 13.97 0.29
C HIS A 120 -5.48 14.61 -0.95
N PRO A 121 -4.87 13.80 -1.83
CA PRO A 121 -4.30 14.27 -3.09
C PRO A 121 -5.32 15.04 -3.93
N GLY A 122 -4.88 16.14 -4.52
CA GLY A 122 -5.69 16.96 -5.43
C GLY A 122 -5.58 16.52 -6.89
N PRO A 123 -6.23 17.25 -7.81
CA PRO A 123 -6.30 16.89 -9.21
C PRO A 123 -4.92 16.77 -9.90
N LEU A 124 -3.96 17.63 -9.55
CA LEU A 124 -2.63 17.60 -10.13
C LEU A 124 -1.87 16.34 -9.72
N THR A 125 -1.87 15.98 -8.42
CA THR A 125 -1.25 14.75 -7.93
C THR A 125 -1.85 13.52 -8.62
N HIS A 126 -3.18 13.44 -8.76
CA HIS A 126 -3.83 12.35 -9.47
C HIS A 126 -3.43 12.29 -10.95
N LYS A 127 -3.33 13.43 -11.62
CA LYS A 127 -2.88 13.50 -13.02
C LYS A 127 -1.45 12.97 -13.17
N LEU A 128 -0.52 13.43 -12.34
CA LEU A 128 0.87 12.98 -12.38
C LEU A 128 1.01 11.48 -12.09
N ALA A 129 0.27 10.98 -11.11
CA ALA A 129 0.22 9.55 -10.81
C ALA A 129 -0.32 8.73 -12.00
N ALA A 130 -1.39 9.20 -12.65
CA ALA A 130 -1.96 8.56 -13.83
C ALA A 130 -0.98 8.54 -15.01
N GLU A 131 -0.29 9.64 -15.28
CA GLU A 131 0.74 9.72 -16.33
C GLU A 131 1.90 8.75 -16.05
N LYS A 132 2.37 8.67 -14.81
CA LYS A 132 3.44 7.74 -14.40
C LYS A 132 2.99 6.30 -14.56
N LEU A 133 1.78 5.97 -14.11
CA LEU A 133 1.20 4.63 -14.25
C LEU A 133 1.04 4.23 -15.72
N CYS A 134 0.53 5.11 -16.58
CA CYS A 134 0.40 4.83 -18.00
C CYS A 134 1.76 4.56 -18.67
N LYS A 135 2.79 5.37 -18.37
CA LYS A 135 4.15 5.13 -18.86
C LYS A 135 4.69 3.77 -18.40
N PHE A 136 4.47 3.43 -17.14
CA PHE A 136 4.92 2.16 -16.56
C PHE A 136 4.21 0.96 -17.23
N ILE A 137 2.87 1.00 -17.36
CA ILE A 137 2.11 -0.05 -18.05
C ILE A 137 2.59 -0.25 -19.49
N ASN A 138 2.88 0.84 -20.21
CA ASN A 138 3.38 0.76 -21.57
C ASN A 138 4.77 0.11 -21.66
N SER A 139 5.62 0.31 -20.66
CA SER A 139 6.95 -0.34 -20.61
C SER A 139 6.89 -1.84 -20.32
N LEU A 140 5.76 -2.32 -19.80
CA LEU A 140 5.54 -3.73 -19.49
C LEU A 140 4.86 -4.50 -20.66
N ARG A 141 4.45 -3.84 -21.73
CA ARG A 141 3.84 -4.48 -22.90
C ARG A 141 4.88 -5.07 -23.83
#